data_c41307203070809c639635309000d61e
#
_entry.id   c41307203070809c639635309000d61e
#
_cell.length_a   1.000
_cell.length_b   1.000
_cell.length_c   1.000
_cell.angle_alpha   90.00
_cell.angle_beta   90.00
_cell.angle_gamma   90.00
#
_symmetry.space_group_name_H-M   'P 1'
#
loop_
_entity.id
_entity.type
_entity.pdbx_description
1 polymer ?
#
loop_
_entity_poly.entity_id
_entity_poly.type
_entity_poly.pdbx_seq_one_letter_code
_entity_poly.pdbx_strand_id
1 'polypeptide(L)'
;MRKIFLLSAYLLCSVFVRAVEIPFQKSEVKSIMRKVADWQIANPHPAPEHDDLNWPQGALYVGMVDWAELAEKEDGDDTYYKWLTRIGRRNCWQPDKRFYHADDIAVSQSFLDLYRKYKDEEMIVPTLARTEWIINHPSKGSFKLVEGDLKTLERWTWCDALFMAPPVYAKLYMLTGDKKYKIARATCR
;
A
#
# COMPACT_ATOMS: atom_id res chain seq x y z
N MET A 1 47.38 -34.42 -23.15
CA MET A 1 45.97 -34.84 -23.49
C MET A 1 44.99 -34.82 -22.32
N ARG A 2 45.40 -34.88 -21.06
CA ARG A 2 44.48 -34.87 -19.89
C ARG A 2 43.80 -33.51 -19.58
N LYS A 3 44.38 -32.38 -19.99
CA LYS A 3 43.86 -31.02 -19.70
C LYS A 3 42.76 -30.56 -20.64
N ILE A 4 42.64 -31.14 -21.83
CA ILE A 4 41.63 -30.78 -22.83
C ILE A 4 40.28 -31.42 -22.49
N PHE A 5 40.26 -32.59 -21.87
CA PHE A 5 39.02 -33.26 -21.44
C PHE A 5 38.29 -32.57 -20.30
N LEU A 6 39.03 -31.91 -19.40
CA LEU A 6 38.42 -31.19 -18.28
C LEU A 6 37.76 -29.88 -18.73
N LEU A 7 38.29 -29.19 -19.75
CA LEU A 7 37.65 -27.98 -20.29
C LEU A 7 36.35 -28.30 -21.04
N SER A 8 36.29 -29.42 -21.75
CA SER A 8 35.08 -29.83 -22.47
C SER A 8 33.96 -30.25 -21.50
N ALA A 9 34.28 -30.84 -20.35
CA ALA A 9 33.29 -31.18 -19.33
C ALA A 9 32.70 -29.96 -18.64
N TYR A 10 33.49 -28.89 -18.43
CA TYR A 10 33.03 -27.63 -17.88
C TYR A 10 32.11 -26.86 -18.86
N LEU A 11 32.41 -26.90 -20.15
CA LEU A 11 31.55 -26.26 -21.16
C LEU A 11 30.20 -26.98 -21.34
N LEU A 12 30.15 -28.28 -21.13
CA LEU A 12 28.89 -29.07 -21.21
C LEU A 12 28.00 -28.90 -19.97
N CYS A 13 28.54 -28.63 -18.79
CA CYS A 13 27.74 -28.35 -17.60
C CYS A 13 27.12 -26.93 -17.59
N SER A 14 27.69 -25.98 -18.30
CA SER A 14 27.16 -24.61 -18.36
C SER A 14 25.94 -24.43 -19.28
N VAL A 15 25.59 -25.44 -20.07
CA VAL A 15 24.46 -25.36 -21.04
C VAL A 15 23.13 -25.85 -20.46
N PHE A 16 23.10 -26.40 -19.25
CA PHE A 16 21.88 -27.01 -18.66
C PHE A 16 21.26 -26.28 -17.48
N VAL A 17 21.73 -25.07 -17.13
CA VAL A 17 20.94 -24.21 -16.24
C VAL A 17 20.03 -23.34 -17.10
N ARG A 18 19.07 -23.95 -17.79
CA ARG A 18 17.87 -23.22 -18.14
C ARG A 18 17.12 -23.01 -16.85
N ALA A 19 17.12 -21.77 -16.35
CA ALA A 19 16.05 -21.34 -15.47
C ALA A 19 14.75 -21.80 -16.15
N VAL A 20 13.97 -22.63 -15.48
CA VAL A 20 12.61 -22.94 -15.92
C VAL A 20 11.86 -21.62 -15.73
N GLU A 21 11.85 -20.78 -16.78
CA GLU A 21 10.87 -19.73 -16.87
C GLU A 21 9.52 -20.44 -16.88
N ILE A 22 8.83 -20.41 -15.76
CA ILE A 22 7.40 -20.74 -15.74
C ILE A 22 6.74 -19.56 -16.45
N PRO A 23 6.33 -19.69 -17.70
CA PRO A 23 5.71 -18.58 -18.41
C PRO A 23 4.31 -18.40 -17.84
N PHE A 24 4.18 -17.56 -16.79
CA PHE A 24 2.86 -17.06 -16.41
C PHE A 24 2.31 -16.25 -17.57
N GLN A 25 1.28 -16.77 -18.24
CA GLN A 25 0.59 -16.01 -19.26
C GLN A 25 -0.08 -14.80 -18.60
N LYS A 26 0.11 -13.60 -19.19
CA LYS A 26 -0.48 -12.35 -18.67
C LYS A 26 -2.00 -12.50 -18.42
N SER A 27 -2.69 -13.21 -19.32
CA SER A 27 -4.13 -13.48 -19.22
C SER A 27 -4.50 -14.36 -18.03
N GLU A 28 -3.65 -15.34 -17.69
CA GLU A 28 -3.87 -16.22 -16.53
C GLU A 28 -3.70 -15.45 -15.23
N VAL A 29 -2.63 -14.65 -15.12
CA VAL A 29 -2.40 -13.77 -13.95
C VAL A 29 -3.58 -12.82 -13.78
N LYS A 30 -4.01 -12.14 -14.86
CA LYS A 30 -5.16 -11.24 -14.83
C LYS A 30 -6.44 -11.96 -14.37
N SER A 31 -6.68 -13.19 -14.87
CA SER A 31 -7.83 -13.99 -14.46
C SER A 31 -7.81 -14.34 -12.96
N ILE A 32 -6.64 -14.66 -12.40
CA ILE A 32 -6.49 -14.94 -10.97
C ILE A 32 -6.73 -13.66 -10.16
N MET A 33 -6.14 -12.54 -10.56
CA MET A 33 -6.34 -11.24 -9.90
C MET A 33 -7.82 -10.87 -9.84
N ARG A 34 -8.55 -11.03 -10.96
CA ARG A 34 -10.00 -10.82 -11.00
C ARG A 34 -10.74 -11.70 -10.00
N LYS A 35 -10.48 -13.01 -9.99
CA LYS A 35 -11.13 -13.94 -9.06
C LYS A 35 -10.91 -13.55 -7.60
N VAL A 36 -9.69 -13.13 -7.24
CA VAL A 36 -9.36 -12.68 -5.89
C VAL A 36 -10.12 -11.40 -5.55
N ALA A 37 -10.14 -10.41 -6.46
CA ALA A 37 -10.83 -9.15 -6.24
C ALA A 37 -12.36 -9.34 -6.14
N ASP A 38 -12.95 -10.16 -7.00
CA ASP A 38 -14.38 -10.48 -6.97
C ASP A 38 -14.75 -11.22 -5.67
N TRP A 39 -13.92 -12.16 -5.25
CA TRP A 39 -14.12 -12.85 -3.98
C TRP A 39 -14.08 -11.87 -2.80
N GLN A 40 -13.13 -10.95 -2.79
CA GLN A 40 -12.99 -9.95 -1.72
C GLN A 40 -14.21 -9.03 -1.62
N ILE A 41 -14.78 -8.63 -2.77
CA ILE A 41 -16.00 -7.81 -2.80
C ILE A 41 -17.22 -8.62 -2.31
N ALA A 42 -17.31 -9.89 -2.71
CA ALA A 42 -18.43 -10.77 -2.34
C ALA A 42 -18.36 -11.23 -0.87
N ASN A 43 -17.19 -11.22 -0.27
CA ASN A 43 -16.95 -11.69 1.10
C ASN A 43 -16.36 -10.54 1.95
N PRO A 44 -17.14 -9.49 2.24
CA PRO A 44 -16.71 -8.41 3.09
C PRO A 44 -16.35 -8.95 4.47
N HIS A 45 -15.41 -8.30 5.12
CA HIS A 45 -14.90 -8.74 6.41
C HIS A 45 -16.04 -8.81 7.44
N PRO A 46 -16.26 -9.94 8.14
CA PRO A 46 -17.45 -10.15 8.96
C PRO A 46 -17.35 -9.55 10.37
N ALA A 47 -16.18 -9.01 10.77
CA ALA A 47 -15.96 -8.74 12.18
C ALA A 47 -15.73 -7.25 12.48
N PRO A 48 -16.27 -6.74 13.60
CA PRO A 48 -15.96 -5.40 14.10
C PRO A 48 -14.50 -5.23 14.51
N GLU A 49 -13.73 -6.30 14.62
CA GLU A 49 -12.31 -6.30 14.96
C GLU A 49 -11.40 -5.77 13.84
N HIS A 50 -11.88 -5.83 12.61
CA HIS A 50 -11.19 -5.31 11.43
C HIS A 50 -12.12 -4.39 10.66
N ASP A 51 -12.40 -3.22 11.24
CA ASP A 51 -13.18 -2.20 10.55
C ASP A 51 -12.48 -1.76 9.24
N ASP A 52 -13.20 -1.03 8.41
CA ASP A 52 -12.72 -0.60 7.09
C ASP A 52 -11.40 0.18 7.11
N LEU A 53 -11.04 0.77 8.24
CA LEU A 53 -9.89 1.67 8.36
C LEU A 53 -8.66 1.00 8.94
N ASN A 54 -8.79 -0.25 9.42
CA ASN A 54 -7.69 -1.00 10.02
C ASN A 54 -6.62 -1.32 8.95
N TRP A 55 -5.37 -1.46 9.38
CA TRP A 55 -4.21 -1.64 8.50
C TRP A 55 -4.32 -2.81 7.50
N PRO A 56 -4.91 -4.00 7.81
CA PRO A 56 -5.08 -5.05 6.82
C PRO A 56 -5.96 -4.60 5.66
N GLN A 57 -7.01 -3.83 5.95
CA GLN A 57 -7.88 -3.27 4.94
C GLN A 57 -7.14 -2.18 4.15
N GLY A 58 -6.36 -1.34 4.82
CA GLY A 58 -5.52 -0.35 4.14
C GLY A 58 -4.56 -0.98 3.13
N ALA A 59 -3.91 -2.08 3.51
CA ALA A 59 -3.02 -2.84 2.61
C ALA A 59 -3.79 -3.49 1.44
N LEU A 60 -4.96 -4.08 1.72
CA LEU A 60 -5.83 -4.63 0.69
C LEU A 60 -6.25 -3.57 -0.34
N TYR A 61 -6.67 -2.39 0.13
CA TYR A 61 -7.18 -1.34 -0.76
C TYR A 61 -6.10 -0.80 -1.70
N VAL A 62 -4.83 -0.79 -1.32
CA VAL A 62 -3.73 -0.44 -2.23
C VAL A 62 -3.72 -1.39 -3.43
N GLY A 63 -3.74 -2.70 -3.19
CA GLY A 63 -3.81 -3.68 -4.28
C GLY A 63 -5.12 -3.59 -5.09
N MET A 64 -6.24 -3.29 -4.41
CA MET A 64 -7.53 -3.13 -5.09
C MET A 64 -7.62 -1.88 -5.97
N VAL A 65 -6.89 -0.80 -5.64
CA VAL A 65 -6.77 0.38 -6.51
C VAL A 65 -5.99 0.03 -7.78
N ASP A 66 -4.86 -0.66 -7.65
CA ASP A 66 -4.07 -1.08 -8.81
C ASP A 66 -4.87 -2.03 -9.73
N TRP A 67 -5.62 -2.94 -9.11
CA TRP A 67 -6.55 -3.80 -9.86
C TRP A 67 -7.67 -2.99 -10.53
N ALA A 68 -8.26 -2.03 -9.83
CA ALA A 68 -9.33 -1.19 -10.38
C ALA A 68 -8.84 -0.39 -11.60
N GLU A 69 -7.61 0.15 -11.56
CA GLU A 69 -7.00 0.86 -12.68
C GLU A 69 -6.83 -0.06 -13.90
N LEU A 70 -6.34 -1.28 -13.67
CA LEU A 70 -6.16 -2.27 -14.73
C LEU A 70 -7.50 -2.71 -15.34
N ALA A 71 -8.50 -3.02 -14.51
CA ALA A 71 -9.82 -3.48 -14.93
C ALA A 71 -10.58 -2.40 -15.71
N GLU A 72 -10.54 -1.16 -15.26
CA GLU A 72 -11.16 -0.04 -15.98
C GLU A 72 -10.46 0.19 -17.32
N LYS A 73 -9.13 0.21 -17.33
CA LYS A 73 -8.35 0.49 -18.54
C LYS A 73 -8.49 -0.58 -19.62
N GLU A 74 -8.47 -1.84 -19.24
CA GLU A 74 -8.47 -2.95 -20.21
C GLU A 74 -9.87 -3.49 -20.52
N ASP A 75 -10.81 -3.43 -19.57
CA ASP A 75 -12.12 -4.05 -19.68
C ASP A 75 -13.29 -3.04 -19.57
N GLY A 76 -13.02 -1.77 -19.27
CA GLY A 76 -14.07 -0.76 -19.02
C GLY A 76 -14.83 -1.01 -17.71
N ASP A 77 -14.27 -1.80 -16.80
CA ASP A 77 -14.94 -2.26 -15.58
C ASP A 77 -14.59 -1.34 -14.39
N ASP A 78 -15.52 -0.49 -14.00
CA ASP A 78 -15.36 0.46 -12.88
C ASP A 78 -15.89 -0.09 -11.52
N THR A 79 -16.28 -1.36 -11.46
CA THR A 79 -16.89 -1.99 -10.28
C THR A 79 -16.01 -1.84 -9.03
N TYR A 80 -14.69 -2.01 -9.18
CA TYR A 80 -13.74 -1.97 -8.06
C TYR A 80 -13.53 -0.55 -7.56
N TYR A 81 -13.49 0.44 -8.44
CA TYR A 81 -13.48 1.85 -8.07
C TYR A 81 -14.75 2.27 -7.33
N LYS A 82 -15.90 1.81 -7.79
CA LYS A 82 -17.18 2.07 -7.10
C LYS A 82 -17.21 1.44 -5.71
N TRP A 83 -16.65 0.25 -5.57
CA TRP A 83 -16.54 -0.43 -4.28
C TRP A 83 -15.65 0.35 -3.30
N LEU A 84 -14.43 0.75 -3.72
CA LEU A 84 -13.52 1.56 -2.92
C LEU A 84 -14.12 2.93 -2.54
N THR A 85 -14.80 3.58 -3.48
CA THR A 85 -15.47 4.87 -3.23
C THR A 85 -16.58 4.74 -2.18
N ARG A 86 -17.35 3.65 -2.18
CA ARG A 86 -18.35 3.40 -1.14
C ARG A 86 -17.71 3.25 0.25
N ILE A 87 -16.57 2.59 0.33
CA ILE A 87 -15.82 2.46 1.59
C ILE A 87 -15.38 3.84 2.08
N GLY A 88 -14.74 4.63 1.22
CA GLY A 88 -14.31 5.98 1.57
C GLY A 88 -15.46 6.86 2.06
N ARG A 89 -16.58 6.88 1.33
CA ARG A 89 -17.75 7.69 1.67
C ARG A 89 -18.37 7.30 3.01
N ARG A 90 -18.58 6.01 3.28
CA ARG A 90 -19.19 5.57 4.56
C ARG A 90 -18.30 5.87 5.77
N ASN A 91 -16.99 6.03 5.56
CA ASN A 91 -16.02 6.39 6.59
C ASN A 91 -15.61 7.88 6.52
N CYS A 92 -16.34 8.71 5.76
CA CYS A 92 -16.04 10.13 5.57
C CYS A 92 -14.57 10.40 5.21
N TRP A 93 -13.92 9.47 4.51
CA TRP A 93 -12.52 9.52 4.06
C TRP A 93 -11.50 9.67 5.19
N GLN A 94 -11.89 9.34 6.44
CA GLN A 94 -11.05 9.49 7.61
C GLN A 94 -9.99 8.40 7.69
N PRO A 95 -8.74 8.75 8.12
CA PRO A 95 -7.81 7.77 8.65
C PRO A 95 -8.36 7.16 9.94
N ASP A 96 -7.81 6.04 10.41
CA ASP A 96 -8.24 5.39 11.64
C ASP A 96 -7.84 6.21 12.91
N LYS A 97 -8.11 5.70 14.09
CA LYS A 97 -8.27 6.47 15.38
C LYS A 97 -6.95 6.97 15.97
N ARG A 98 -5.87 6.18 15.89
CA ARG A 98 -4.59 6.50 16.56
C ARG A 98 -3.79 7.52 15.75
N PHE A 99 -3.64 8.72 16.27
CA PHE A 99 -3.16 9.88 15.52
C PHE A 99 -1.76 9.68 14.91
N TYR A 100 -0.82 9.15 15.69
CA TYR A 100 0.58 8.99 15.28
C TYR A 100 0.91 7.61 14.71
N HIS A 101 0.00 6.64 14.83
CA HIS A 101 0.30 5.28 14.45
C HIS A 101 0.34 5.14 12.91
N ALA A 102 1.40 4.48 12.43
CA ALA A 102 1.58 4.31 10.98
C ALA A 102 0.46 3.52 10.32
N ASP A 103 -0.05 2.49 11.01
CA ASP A 103 -1.15 1.64 10.53
C ASP A 103 -2.42 2.45 10.26
N ASP A 104 -2.71 3.38 11.15
CA ASP A 104 -3.98 4.11 11.16
C ASP A 104 -4.09 5.15 10.03
N ILE A 105 -2.98 5.45 9.35
CA ILE A 105 -2.98 6.30 8.16
C ILE A 105 -2.85 5.48 6.85
N ALA A 106 -2.65 4.18 6.92
CA ALA A 106 -2.40 3.33 5.76
C ALA A 106 -3.51 3.40 4.71
N VAL A 107 -4.77 3.43 5.14
CA VAL A 107 -5.95 3.52 4.27
C VAL A 107 -5.96 4.80 3.42
N SER A 108 -5.34 5.87 3.90
CA SER A 108 -5.21 7.14 3.16
C SER A 108 -4.43 6.98 1.85
N GLN A 109 -3.60 5.97 1.69
CA GLN A 109 -2.92 5.71 0.42
C GLN A 109 -3.95 5.56 -0.71
N SER A 110 -4.96 4.74 -0.50
CA SER A 110 -6.02 4.48 -1.49
C SER A 110 -6.97 5.66 -1.64
N PHE A 111 -7.27 6.38 -0.56
CA PHE A 111 -8.10 7.59 -0.65
C PHE A 111 -7.42 8.68 -1.49
N LEU A 112 -6.09 8.83 -1.38
CA LEU A 112 -5.32 9.76 -2.20
C LEU A 112 -5.25 9.32 -3.68
N ASP A 113 -5.22 8.03 -3.98
CA ASP A 113 -5.31 7.54 -5.35
C ASP A 113 -6.69 7.79 -5.95
N LEU A 114 -7.75 7.61 -5.17
CA LEU A 114 -9.11 7.98 -5.59
C LEU A 114 -9.25 9.50 -5.82
N TYR A 115 -8.67 10.32 -4.93
CA TYR A 115 -8.59 11.76 -5.17
C TYR A 115 -7.84 12.10 -6.46
N ARG A 116 -6.70 11.44 -6.72
CA ARG A 116 -5.95 11.63 -7.97
C ARG A 116 -6.82 11.41 -9.20
N LYS A 117 -7.72 10.40 -9.14
CA LYS A 117 -8.64 10.05 -10.23
C LYS A 117 -9.82 11.01 -10.34
N TYR A 118 -10.53 11.26 -9.24
CA TYR A 118 -11.83 11.92 -9.25
C TYR A 118 -11.77 13.42 -8.97
N LYS A 119 -10.69 13.91 -8.35
CA LYS A 119 -10.50 15.31 -7.95
C LYS A 119 -11.61 15.84 -7.02
N ASP A 120 -12.20 14.96 -6.23
CA ASP A 120 -13.18 15.29 -5.21
C ASP A 120 -12.46 15.61 -3.88
N GLU A 121 -12.54 16.89 -3.46
CA GLU A 121 -11.82 17.40 -2.30
C GLU A 121 -12.17 16.68 -0.98
N GLU A 122 -13.36 16.10 -0.86
CA GLU A 122 -13.73 15.31 0.30
C GLU A 122 -12.77 14.14 0.54
N MET A 123 -12.19 13.58 -0.53
CA MET A 123 -11.30 12.42 -0.48
C MET A 123 -9.93 12.72 0.12
N ILE A 124 -9.45 13.97 0.04
CA ILE A 124 -8.11 14.34 0.48
C ILE A 124 -8.10 15.13 1.79
N VAL A 125 -9.12 15.93 2.06
CA VAL A 125 -9.16 16.85 3.20
C VAL A 125 -8.88 16.19 4.54
N PRO A 126 -9.45 15.03 4.90
CA PRO A 126 -9.17 14.39 6.19
C PRO A 126 -7.71 13.93 6.34
N THR A 127 -7.13 13.43 5.25
CA THR A 127 -5.70 13.04 5.23
C THR A 127 -4.79 14.25 5.36
N LEU A 128 -5.10 15.35 4.68
CA LEU A 128 -4.37 16.62 4.82
C LEU A 128 -4.42 17.11 6.28
N ALA A 129 -5.61 17.18 6.87
CA ALA A 129 -5.79 17.62 8.24
C ALA A 129 -4.97 16.78 9.23
N ARG A 130 -5.02 15.44 9.10
CA ARG A 130 -4.26 14.51 9.93
C ARG A 130 -2.76 14.73 9.80
N THR A 131 -2.25 14.78 8.57
CA THR A 131 -0.81 14.87 8.29
C THR A 131 -0.24 16.24 8.67
N GLU A 132 -0.96 17.31 8.41
CA GLU A 132 -0.57 18.65 8.83
C GLU A 132 -0.52 18.78 10.36
N TRP A 133 -1.49 18.22 11.05
CA TRP A 133 -1.47 18.20 12.50
C TRP A 133 -0.24 17.45 13.04
N ILE A 134 0.08 16.26 12.51
CA ILE A 134 1.26 15.47 12.90
C ILE A 134 2.56 16.25 12.64
N ILE A 135 2.67 16.91 11.48
CA ILE A 135 3.86 17.71 11.13
C ILE A 135 4.07 18.85 12.13
N ASN A 136 2.99 19.53 12.50
CA ASN A 136 3.05 20.67 13.45
C ASN A 136 3.18 20.24 14.91
N HIS A 137 2.80 19.00 15.25
CA HIS A 137 2.81 18.44 16.59
C HIS A 137 3.48 17.06 16.59
N PRO A 138 4.79 16.96 16.28
CA PRO A 138 5.47 15.67 16.20
C PRO A 138 5.45 14.96 17.55
N SER A 139 5.26 13.64 17.55
CA SER A 139 5.34 12.84 18.77
C SER A 139 6.71 13.00 19.43
N LYS A 140 6.70 13.11 20.76
CA LYS A 140 7.91 13.16 21.60
C LYS A 140 8.32 11.78 22.13
N GLY A 141 7.66 10.71 21.66
CA GLY A 141 7.95 9.34 22.05
C GLY A 141 9.37 8.91 21.69
N SER A 142 9.84 7.85 22.35
CA SER A 142 11.15 7.25 22.07
C SER A 142 11.17 6.58 20.70
N PHE A 143 12.32 6.59 20.02
CA PHE A 143 12.57 5.74 18.84
C PHE A 143 12.89 4.29 19.22
N LYS A 144 13.12 4.01 20.50
CA LYS A 144 13.40 2.66 20.96
C LYS A 144 12.07 1.94 21.13
N LEU A 145 11.89 0.87 20.38
CA LEU A 145 10.75 -0.04 20.57
C LEU A 145 10.84 -0.69 21.96
N VAL A 146 9.76 -0.59 22.72
CA VAL A 146 9.59 -1.28 24.01
C VAL A 146 8.34 -2.14 23.87
N GLU A 147 8.50 -3.45 24.01
CA GLU A 147 7.39 -4.39 23.95
C GLU A 147 6.34 -4.07 25.02
N GLY A 148 5.07 -4.02 24.60
CA GLY A 148 3.95 -3.68 25.49
C GLY A 148 3.73 -2.16 25.71
N ASP A 149 4.66 -1.28 25.32
CA ASP A 149 4.47 0.17 25.37
C ASP A 149 4.01 0.72 24.01
N LEU A 150 2.70 0.92 23.86
CA LEU A 150 2.09 1.41 22.64
C LEU A 150 2.59 2.81 22.20
N LYS A 151 3.09 3.63 23.14
CA LYS A 151 3.64 4.95 22.81
C LYS A 151 4.91 4.85 21.95
N THR A 152 5.63 3.75 22.01
CA THR A 152 6.83 3.54 21.19
C THR A 152 6.49 3.32 19.72
N LEU A 153 5.24 2.98 19.39
CA LEU A 153 4.76 2.81 18.01
C LEU A 153 4.45 4.15 17.33
N GLU A 154 4.27 5.22 18.07
CA GLU A 154 4.00 6.56 17.54
C GLU A 154 5.16 7.13 16.69
N ARG A 155 6.35 6.54 16.81
CA ARG A 155 7.56 6.93 16.07
C ARG A 155 7.90 5.96 14.93
N TRP A 156 6.93 5.15 14.50
CA TRP A 156 7.06 4.20 13.39
C TRP A 156 8.25 3.26 13.56
N THR A 157 8.34 2.65 14.72
CA THR A 157 9.49 1.82 15.13
C THR A 157 9.46 0.41 14.54
N TRP A 158 8.32 -0.02 14.02
CA TRP A 158 8.20 -1.30 13.32
C TRP A 158 8.55 -1.13 11.83
N CYS A 159 9.09 -2.18 11.22
CA CYS A 159 9.52 -2.16 9.81
C CYS A 159 8.36 -1.99 8.82
N ASP A 160 7.19 -2.53 9.13
CA ASP A 160 5.95 -2.41 8.34
C ASP A 160 5.43 -0.97 8.26
N ALA A 161 5.76 -0.15 9.25
CA ALA A 161 5.45 1.27 9.20
C ALA A 161 5.96 1.95 7.92
N LEU A 162 7.04 1.43 7.29
CA LEU A 162 7.58 1.93 6.02
C LEU A 162 6.61 1.74 4.84
N PHE A 163 5.77 0.72 4.91
CA PHE A 163 4.69 0.52 3.93
C PHE A 163 3.46 1.38 4.26
N MET A 164 3.15 1.58 5.54
CA MET A 164 1.90 2.19 6.00
C MET A 164 1.88 3.71 5.80
N ALA A 165 2.80 4.44 6.42
CA ALA A 165 2.75 5.90 6.49
C ALA A 165 3.57 6.65 5.43
N PRO A 166 4.85 6.34 5.15
CA PRO A 166 5.66 7.09 4.20
C PRO A 166 5.06 7.25 2.80
N PRO A 167 4.35 6.25 2.22
CA PRO A 167 3.71 6.43 0.93
C PRO A 167 2.60 7.48 0.94
N VAL A 168 1.87 7.67 2.06
CA VAL A 168 0.87 8.73 2.20
C VAL A 168 1.51 10.11 2.01
N TYR A 169 2.62 10.37 2.72
CA TYR A 169 3.35 11.63 2.59
C TYR A 169 3.94 11.82 1.21
N ALA A 170 4.44 10.76 0.58
CA ALA A 170 4.94 10.82 -0.79
C ALA A 170 3.83 11.19 -1.78
N LYS A 171 2.65 10.56 -1.65
CA LYS A 171 1.47 10.87 -2.48
C LYS A 171 0.99 12.30 -2.25
N LEU A 172 0.93 12.77 -1.00
CA LEU A 172 0.60 14.17 -0.70
C LEU A 172 1.59 15.14 -1.35
N TYR A 173 2.89 14.86 -1.28
CA TYR A 173 3.87 15.68 -1.98
C TYR A 173 3.63 15.72 -3.50
N MET A 174 3.34 14.57 -4.11
CA MET A 174 3.05 14.49 -5.54
C MET A 174 1.77 15.23 -5.95
N LEU A 175 0.76 15.22 -5.08
CA LEU A 175 -0.55 15.83 -5.36
C LEU A 175 -0.57 17.34 -5.12
N THR A 176 0.16 17.81 -4.10
CA THR A 176 0.13 19.22 -3.67
C THR A 176 1.36 20.02 -4.09
N GLY A 177 2.50 19.39 -4.37
CA GLY A 177 3.80 20.02 -4.58
C GLY A 177 4.43 20.57 -3.30
N ASP A 178 3.78 20.47 -2.14
CA ASP A 178 4.24 21.08 -0.91
C ASP A 178 5.39 20.28 -0.28
N LYS A 179 6.55 20.93 -0.20
CA LYS A 179 7.81 20.34 0.29
C LYS A 179 7.74 19.88 1.76
N LYS A 180 6.79 20.40 2.56
CA LYS A 180 6.61 19.94 3.95
C LYS A 180 6.38 18.44 4.03
N TYR A 181 5.66 17.83 3.10
CA TYR A 181 5.42 16.38 3.07
C TYR A 181 6.66 15.57 2.72
N LYS A 182 7.57 16.12 1.91
CA LYS A 182 8.88 15.50 1.60
C LYS A 182 9.78 15.45 2.85
N ILE A 183 9.78 16.53 3.64
CA ILE A 183 10.62 16.67 4.84
C ILE A 183 10.03 15.87 6.00
N ALA A 184 8.73 15.89 6.19
CA ALA A 184 8.04 15.16 7.26
C ALA A 184 8.37 13.66 7.26
N ARG A 185 8.57 13.06 6.09
CA ARG A 185 9.05 11.68 5.96
C ARG A 185 10.40 11.44 6.65
N ALA A 186 11.25 12.47 6.76
CA ALA A 186 12.56 12.37 7.42
C ALA A 186 12.49 12.63 8.93
N THR A 187 11.47 13.36 9.41
CA THR A 187 11.32 13.77 10.83
C THR A 187 10.48 12.80 11.66
N CYS A 188 9.70 11.95 11.02
CA CYS A 188 8.92 10.89 11.69
C CYS A 188 9.72 9.59 11.94
N ARG A 189 11.00 9.59 11.53
CA ARG A 189 11.95 8.52 11.88
C ARG A 189 12.48 8.68 13.29
#